data_d7a87fdf256bb491a67316ce7a9f5e30
#
_entry.id   d7a87fdf256bb491a67316ce7a9f5e30
#
_cell.length_a   1.000
_cell.length_b   1.000
_cell.length_c   1.000
_cell.angle_alpha   90.00
_cell.angle_beta   90.00
_cell.angle_gamma   90.00
#
_symmetry.space_group_name_H-M   'P 1'
#
loop_
_entity.id
_entity.type
_entity.pdbx_description
1 polymer ?
#
loop_
_entity_poly.entity_id
_entity_poly.type
_entity_poly.pdbx_seq_one_letter_code
_entity_poly.pdbx_strand_id
1 'polypeptide(L)'
;MDRHIKAPFDREEVKTLKAGDYVYIDGIVYSARDAAHKRMYDAIMESGCVDASGTELYEKGIVPIDLNGNVIYYLGPTPAKPGQVIGSAGPTTSSRMDKYTPLILSKGLCGMIGKGKRSQEVIQAIIDNKAVYLAAVGGAGALLSKCIKKSEVIAYDDLGTEAI
;
A
#
# COMPACT_ATOMS: atom_id res chain seq x y z
N MET A 1 -10.11 19.35 6.27
CA MET A 1 -9.05 20.23 5.73
C MET A 1 -8.31 19.46 4.64
N ASP A 2 -8.01 20.12 3.56
CA ASP A 2 -7.28 19.52 2.45
C ASP A 2 -5.77 19.55 2.74
N ARG A 3 -5.14 18.40 2.62
CA ARG A 3 -3.70 18.23 2.89
C ARG A 3 -3.02 17.64 1.66
N HIS A 4 -1.87 18.15 1.30
CA HIS A 4 -1.02 17.59 0.24
C HIS A 4 0.20 16.94 0.89
N ILE A 5 0.40 15.66 0.62
CA ILE A 5 1.55 14.90 1.13
C ILE A 5 2.22 14.14 0.00
N LYS A 6 3.50 13.88 0.13
CA LYS A 6 4.29 13.21 -0.90
C LYS A 6 4.73 11.83 -0.43
N ALA A 7 4.53 10.83 -1.30
CA ALA A 7 5.05 9.49 -1.06
C ALA A 7 6.51 9.39 -1.57
N PRO A 8 7.43 8.72 -0.86
CA PRO A 8 7.23 8.09 0.45
C PRO A 8 6.92 9.11 1.54
N PHE A 9 6.16 8.69 2.55
CA PHE A 9 5.66 9.61 3.58
C PHE A 9 6.71 9.92 4.63
N ASP A 10 6.70 11.17 5.09
CA ASP A 10 7.39 11.59 6.30
C ASP A 10 6.51 11.26 7.52
N ARG A 11 7.03 10.47 8.46
CA ARG A 11 6.28 10.09 9.67
C ARG A 11 5.89 11.28 10.53
N GLU A 12 6.70 12.33 10.57
CA GLU A 12 6.35 13.53 11.32
C GLU A 12 5.16 14.26 10.70
N GLU A 13 5.09 14.27 9.37
CA GLU A 13 3.94 14.82 8.65
C GLU A 13 2.69 13.96 8.85
N VAL A 14 2.82 12.64 8.79
CA VAL A 14 1.71 11.70 9.01
C VAL A 14 1.08 11.87 10.39
N LYS A 15 1.88 12.12 11.42
CA LYS A 15 1.39 12.35 12.78
C LYS A 15 0.48 13.58 12.91
N THR A 16 0.56 14.51 11.97
CA THR A 16 -0.28 15.72 11.99
C THR A 16 -1.64 15.51 11.34
N LEU A 17 -1.85 14.38 10.66
CA LEU A 17 -3.12 14.07 10.01
C LEU A 17 -4.19 13.69 11.04
N LYS A 18 -5.42 14.12 10.76
CA LYS A 18 -6.57 13.84 11.63
C LYS A 18 -7.65 13.12 10.86
N ALA A 19 -8.43 12.31 11.57
CA ALA A 19 -9.61 11.69 10.98
C ALA A 19 -10.55 12.76 10.41
N GLY A 20 -10.94 12.57 9.15
CA GLY A 20 -11.75 13.54 8.42
C GLY A 20 -10.97 14.47 7.48
N ASP A 21 -9.64 14.49 7.55
CA ASP A 21 -8.85 15.23 6.58
C ASP A 21 -8.95 14.60 5.19
N TYR A 22 -9.03 15.44 4.16
CA TYR A 22 -8.83 15.03 2.78
C TYR A 22 -7.36 15.12 2.43
N VAL A 23 -6.83 14.02 1.87
CA VAL A 23 -5.40 13.92 1.57
C VAL A 23 -5.20 13.71 0.08
N TYR A 24 -4.43 14.59 -0.54
CA TYR A 24 -3.94 14.47 -1.91
C TYR A 24 -2.52 13.95 -1.86
N ILE A 25 -2.25 12.87 -2.57
CA ILE A 25 -0.97 12.17 -2.52
C ILE A 25 -0.25 12.34 -3.85
N ASP A 26 0.94 12.90 -3.79
CA ASP A 26 1.87 12.96 -4.92
C ASP A 26 3.00 11.96 -4.74
N GLY A 27 3.63 11.56 -5.82
CA GLY A 27 4.79 10.68 -5.79
C GLY A 27 4.44 9.24 -6.17
N ILE A 28 5.30 8.32 -5.76
CA ILE A 28 5.18 6.90 -6.12
C ILE A 28 4.44 6.15 -5.02
N VAL A 29 3.37 5.47 -5.43
CA VAL A 29 2.58 4.59 -4.57
C VAL A 29 2.64 3.19 -5.16
N TYR A 30 2.88 2.19 -4.35
CA TYR A 30 2.89 0.80 -4.79
C TYR A 30 1.49 0.21 -4.70
N SER A 31 1.10 -0.59 -5.70
CA SER A 31 -0.15 -1.33 -5.63
C SER A 31 0.12 -2.77 -5.17
N ALA A 32 -0.65 -3.25 -4.22
CA ALA A 32 -0.56 -4.64 -3.78
C ALA A 32 -1.89 -5.07 -3.15
N ARG A 33 -2.36 -6.26 -3.52
CA ARG A 33 -3.55 -6.87 -2.96
C ARG A 33 -3.19 -8.15 -2.19
N ASP A 34 -4.19 -8.99 -1.95
CA ASP A 34 -4.09 -10.20 -1.12
C ASP A 34 -2.96 -11.14 -1.57
N ALA A 35 -2.84 -11.43 -2.86
CA ALA A 35 -1.82 -12.36 -3.36
C ALA A 35 -0.39 -11.81 -3.18
N ALA A 36 -0.17 -10.54 -3.46
CA ALA A 36 1.13 -9.90 -3.26
C ALA A 36 1.47 -9.80 -1.76
N HIS A 37 0.51 -9.44 -0.92
CA HIS A 37 0.69 -9.40 0.52
C HIS A 37 1.04 -10.78 1.09
N LYS A 38 0.32 -11.81 0.67
CA LYS A 38 0.60 -13.19 1.09
C LYS A 38 2.01 -13.60 0.70
N ARG A 39 2.43 -13.30 -0.53
CA ARG A 39 3.77 -13.66 -1.01
C ARG A 39 4.86 -12.94 -0.24
N MET A 40 4.72 -11.65 0.04
CA MET A 40 5.66 -10.90 0.87
C MET A 40 5.70 -11.44 2.30
N TYR A 41 4.54 -11.69 2.88
CA TYR A 41 4.42 -12.24 4.23
C TYR A 41 5.12 -13.59 4.34
N ASP A 42 4.81 -14.52 3.45
CA ASP A 42 5.41 -15.86 3.43
C ASP A 42 6.92 -15.79 3.22
N ALA A 43 7.39 -14.92 2.32
CA ALA A 43 8.81 -14.72 2.07
C ALA A 43 9.56 -14.24 3.32
N ILE A 44 8.98 -13.31 4.07
CA ILE A 44 9.57 -12.81 5.32
C ILE A 44 9.64 -13.94 6.37
N MET A 45 8.53 -14.65 6.55
CA MET A 45 8.45 -15.73 7.54
C MET A 45 9.41 -16.88 7.22
N GLU A 46 9.49 -17.30 5.97
CA GLU A 46 10.35 -18.39 5.52
C GLU A 46 11.84 -18.02 5.52
N SER A 47 12.16 -16.73 5.38
CA SER A 47 13.55 -16.28 5.37
C SER A 47 14.26 -16.38 6.70
N GLY A 48 13.53 -16.49 7.80
CA GLY A 48 14.07 -16.38 9.16
C GLY A 48 14.48 -14.96 9.57
N CYS A 49 14.23 -13.97 8.71
CA CYS A 49 14.60 -12.58 8.96
C CYS A 49 13.41 -11.74 9.47
N VAL A 50 12.59 -12.31 10.35
CA VAL A 50 11.37 -11.65 10.85
C VAL A 50 11.68 -10.35 11.59
N ASP A 51 12.84 -10.25 12.20
CA ASP A 51 13.27 -9.04 12.94
C ASP A 51 13.98 -7.99 12.07
N ALA A 52 14.25 -8.32 10.79
CA ALA A 52 14.89 -7.37 9.87
C ALA A 52 13.97 -6.20 9.52
N SER A 53 14.56 -5.04 9.24
CA SER A 53 13.80 -3.87 8.74
C SER A 53 13.33 -4.08 7.31
N GLY A 54 12.36 -3.27 6.87
CA GLY A 54 11.90 -3.30 5.48
C GLY A 54 13.01 -3.03 4.48
N THR A 55 13.92 -2.12 4.80
CA THR A 55 15.08 -1.81 3.96
C THR A 55 16.04 -3.00 3.86
N GLU A 56 16.34 -3.67 4.97
CA GLU A 56 17.16 -4.89 4.95
C GLU A 56 16.52 -6.01 4.13
N LEU A 57 15.23 -6.22 4.29
CA LEU A 57 14.50 -7.25 3.55
C LEU A 57 14.55 -6.98 2.04
N TYR A 58 14.44 -5.73 1.66
CA TYR A 58 14.56 -5.30 0.26
C TYR A 58 15.99 -5.51 -0.27
N GLU A 59 16.99 -5.08 0.48
CA GLU A 59 18.40 -5.24 0.08
C GLU A 59 18.82 -6.71 -0.05
N LYS A 60 18.25 -7.59 0.78
CA LYS A 60 18.46 -9.03 0.69
C LYS A 60 17.63 -9.72 -0.39
N GLY A 61 16.77 -9.00 -1.09
CA GLY A 61 15.90 -9.54 -2.13
C GLY A 61 14.74 -10.40 -1.62
N ILE A 62 14.42 -10.33 -0.33
CA ILE A 62 13.32 -11.10 0.27
C ILE A 62 11.97 -10.50 -0.12
N VAL A 63 11.88 -9.17 -0.12
CA VAL A 63 10.71 -8.43 -0.61
C VAL A 63 11.11 -7.56 -1.80
N PRO A 64 10.19 -7.30 -2.74
CA PRO A 64 10.52 -6.62 -3.98
C PRO A 64 10.57 -5.10 -3.88
N ILE A 65 10.14 -4.54 -2.76
CA ILE A 65 10.12 -3.10 -2.50
C ILE A 65 10.65 -2.80 -1.10
N ASP A 66 11.24 -1.63 -0.93
CA ASP A 66 11.56 -1.13 0.40
C ASP A 66 10.26 -0.65 1.07
N LEU A 67 9.83 -1.36 2.11
CA LEU A 67 8.60 -1.04 2.82
C LEU A 67 8.74 0.22 3.69
N ASN A 68 9.96 0.59 4.06
CA ASN A 68 10.19 1.68 5.00
C ASN A 68 9.75 3.05 4.43
N GLY A 69 8.78 3.67 5.07
CA GLY A 69 8.25 4.99 4.66
C GLY A 69 7.30 4.96 3.47
N ASN A 70 7.18 3.85 2.79
CA ASN A 70 6.39 3.73 1.56
C ASN A 70 4.90 3.55 1.83
N VAL A 71 4.13 3.61 0.74
CA VAL A 71 2.67 3.61 0.75
C VAL A 71 2.19 2.51 -0.19
N ILE A 72 1.25 1.71 0.28
CA ILE A 72 0.60 0.67 -0.53
C ILE A 72 -0.86 1.04 -0.76
N TYR A 73 -1.26 1.06 -2.03
CA TYR A 73 -2.65 1.15 -2.44
C TYR A 73 -3.19 -0.25 -2.69
N TYR A 74 -4.25 -0.62 -2.01
CA TYR A 74 -4.94 -1.90 -2.18
C TYR A 74 -5.75 -1.89 -3.47
N LEU A 75 -5.07 -2.12 -4.56
CA LEU A 75 -5.55 -1.94 -5.92
C LEU A 75 -5.15 -3.14 -6.77
N GLY A 76 -6.12 -3.66 -7.53
CA GLY A 76 -5.87 -4.53 -8.66
C GLY A 76 -6.53 -3.89 -9.87
N PRO A 77 -5.79 -3.10 -10.66
CA PRO A 77 -6.39 -2.37 -11.76
C PRO A 77 -6.88 -3.32 -12.85
N THR A 78 -7.95 -2.94 -13.55
CA THR A 78 -8.32 -3.62 -14.78
C THR A 78 -7.25 -3.37 -15.84
N PRO A 79 -7.09 -4.27 -16.84
CA PRO A 79 -6.13 -4.04 -17.91
C PRO A 79 -6.36 -2.69 -18.60
N ALA A 80 -5.27 -1.98 -18.88
CA ALA A 80 -5.32 -0.71 -19.58
C ALA A 80 -5.76 -0.92 -21.03
N LYS A 81 -6.65 -0.06 -21.51
CA LYS A 81 -6.97 0.02 -22.93
C LYS A 81 -5.86 0.74 -23.69
N PRO A 82 -5.76 0.56 -25.04
CA PRO A 82 -4.79 1.33 -25.82
C PRO A 82 -4.88 2.84 -25.53
N GLY A 83 -3.73 3.46 -25.25
CA GLY A 83 -3.64 4.87 -24.91
C GLY A 83 -3.90 5.23 -23.44
N GLN A 84 -4.22 4.26 -22.59
CA GLN A 84 -4.40 4.46 -21.15
C GLN A 84 -3.16 4.05 -20.37
N VAL A 85 -2.83 4.81 -19.34
CA VAL A 85 -1.75 4.50 -18.40
C VAL A 85 -2.11 3.28 -17.54
N ILE A 86 -3.34 3.22 -17.08
CA ILE A 86 -3.86 2.16 -16.21
C ILE A 86 -5.36 1.99 -16.47
N GLY A 87 -5.89 0.84 -16.19
CA GLY A 87 -7.33 0.60 -16.21
C GLY A 87 -8.02 1.21 -14.99
N SER A 88 -9.21 0.73 -14.66
CA SER A 88 -9.92 1.20 -13.47
C SER A 88 -9.09 0.98 -12.21
N ALA A 89 -8.93 2.02 -11.40
CA ALA A 89 -8.03 2.08 -10.24
C ALA A 89 -8.80 2.21 -8.91
N GLY A 90 -9.93 1.53 -8.78
CA GLY A 90 -10.73 1.53 -7.57
C GLY A 90 -10.11 0.73 -6.41
N PRO A 91 -10.35 1.14 -5.17
CA PRO A 91 -9.81 0.44 -4.01
C PRO A 91 -10.48 -0.93 -3.79
N THR A 92 -9.68 -1.88 -3.32
CA THR A 92 -10.16 -3.18 -2.82
C THR A 92 -10.49 -3.07 -1.33
N THR A 93 -11.35 -3.97 -0.86
CA THR A 93 -11.70 -4.09 0.56
C THR A 93 -10.46 -4.42 1.39
N SER A 94 -10.13 -3.53 2.32
CA SER A 94 -8.90 -3.59 3.12
C SER A 94 -8.82 -4.78 4.07
N SER A 95 -9.97 -5.28 4.55
CA SER A 95 -10.01 -6.41 5.49
C SER A 95 -9.37 -7.69 4.94
N ARG A 96 -9.27 -7.83 3.63
CA ARG A 96 -8.58 -8.96 3.00
C ARG A 96 -7.09 -9.02 3.33
N MET A 97 -6.48 -7.88 3.60
CA MET A 97 -5.06 -7.76 3.93
C MET A 97 -4.78 -7.78 5.43
N ASP A 98 -5.80 -7.78 6.28
CA ASP A 98 -5.64 -7.59 7.72
C ASP A 98 -4.71 -8.62 8.38
N LYS A 99 -4.75 -9.86 7.95
CA LYS A 99 -3.89 -10.92 8.51
C LYS A 99 -2.40 -10.74 8.20
N TYR A 100 -2.06 -9.99 7.16
CA TYR A 100 -0.67 -9.72 6.77
C TYR A 100 -0.17 -8.36 7.25
N THR A 101 -1.09 -7.45 7.51
CA THR A 101 -0.80 -6.02 7.72
C THR A 101 0.05 -5.75 8.95
N PRO A 102 -0.18 -6.37 10.14
CA PRO A 102 0.69 -6.09 11.29
C PRO A 102 2.17 -6.36 11.01
N LEU A 103 2.49 -7.46 10.35
CA LEU A 103 3.87 -7.75 9.98
C LEU A 103 4.42 -6.71 9.01
N ILE A 104 3.69 -6.39 7.97
CA ILE A 104 4.10 -5.41 6.95
C ILE A 104 4.32 -4.03 7.58
N LEU A 105 3.44 -3.59 8.48
CA LEU A 105 3.61 -2.33 9.21
C LEU A 105 4.86 -2.35 10.09
N SER A 106 5.17 -3.48 10.72
CA SER A 106 6.37 -3.61 11.55
C SER A 106 7.67 -3.45 10.74
N LYS A 107 7.59 -3.59 9.42
CA LYS A 107 8.73 -3.39 8.50
C LYS A 107 8.90 -1.94 8.05
N GLY A 108 8.06 -1.03 8.53
CA GLY A 108 8.19 0.38 8.30
C GLY A 108 7.22 0.96 7.28
N LEU A 109 6.27 0.18 6.77
CA LEU A 109 5.24 0.74 5.89
C LEU A 109 4.54 1.89 6.60
N CYS A 110 4.39 3.02 5.90
CA CYS A 110 3.88 4.25 6.51
C CYS A 110 2.43 4.56 6.14
N GLY A 111 1.98 4.13 4.97
CA GLY A 111 0.62 4.41 4.51
C GLY A 111 -0.03 3.23 3.81
N MET A 112 -1.33 3.16 3.98
CA MET A 112 -2.17 2.19 3.27
C MET A 112 -3.39 2.91 2.76
N ILE A 113 -3.78 2.62 1.53
CA ILE A 113 -4.97 3.20 0.90
C ILE A 113 -5.89 2.05 0.51
N GLY A 114 -7.13 2.12 0.94
CA GLY A 114 -8.13 1.10 0.65
C GLY A 114 -9.53 1.56 1.00
N LYS A 115 -10.43 0.61 1.20
CA LYS A 115 -11.80 0.90 1.65
C LYS A 115 -12.25 -0.06 2.74
N GLY A 116 -13.20 0.38 3.53
CA GLY A 116 -13.79 -0.42 4.61
C GLY A 116 -13.02 -0.33 5.91
N LYS A 117 -13.48 -1.09 6.86
CA LYS A 117 -12.93 -1.09 8.23
C LYS A 117 -11.72 -2.01 8.33
N ARG A 118 -10.89 -1.73 9.31
CA ARG A 118 -9.76 -2.58 9.70
C ARG A 118 -10.08 -3.33 10.99
N SER A 119 -9.43 -4.47 11.20
CA SER A 119 -9.53 -5.21 12.47
C SER A 119 -8.89 -4.41 13.62
N GLN A 120 -9.22 -4.75 14.87
CA GLN A 120 -8.60 -4.12 16.03
C GLN A 120 -7.09 -4.35 16.09
N GLU A 121 -6.63 -5.52 15.66
CA GLU A 121 -5.20 -5.84 15.58
C GLU A 121 -4.47 -4.91 14.60
N VAL A 122 -5.09 -4.64 13.45
CA VAL A 122 -4.52 -3.71 12.45
C VAL A 122 -4.56 -2.27 12.98
N ILE A 123 -5.63 -1.84 13.61
CA ILE A 123 -5.72 -0.51 14.22
C ILE A 123 -4.60 -0.32 15.23
N GLN A 124 -4.38 -1.29 16.10
CA GLN A 124 -3.30 -1.23 17.09
C GLN A 124 -1.93 -1.18 16.41
N ALA A 125 -1.72 -1.98 15.37
CA ALA A 125 -0.46 -1.97 14.62
C ALA A 125 -0.21 -0.63 13.92
N ILE A 126 -1.24 0.01 13.41
CA ILE A 126 -1.17 1.38 12.83
C ILE A 126 -0.69 2.37 13.88
N ILE A 127 -1.27 2.32 15.08
CA ILE A 127 -0.89 3.18 16.20
C ILE A 127 0.56 2.92 16.62
N ASP A 128 0.91 1.68 16.83
CA ASP A 128 2.24 1.28 17.31
C ASP A 128 3.36 1.67 16.32
N ASN A 129 3.08 1.56 15.04
CA ASN A 129 4.05 1.87 13.98
C ASN A 129 3.93 3.30 13.43
N LYS A 130 3.03 4.11 13.98
CA LYS A 130 2.81 5.51 13.58
C LYS A 130 2.57 5.65 12.08
N ALA A 131 1.78 4.74 11.53
CA ALA A 131 1.35 4.73 10.14
C ALA A 131 -0.02 5.40 9.99
N VAL A 132 -0.52 5.46 8.76
CA VAL A 132 -1.85 6.00 8.47
C VAL A 132 -2.62 5.08 7.52
N TYR A 133 -3.91 4.96 7.77
CA TYR A 133 -4.83 4.33 6.84
C TYR A 133 -5.70 5.40 6.19
N LEU A 134 -5.68 5.43 4.87
CA LEU A 134 -6.43 6.39 4.07
C LEU A 134 -7.53 5.65 3.32
N ALA A 135 -8.77 6.12 3.48
CA ALA A 135 -9.90 5.55 2.78
C ALA A 135 -10.06 6.21 1.40
N ALA A 136 -10.06 5.38 0.35
CA ALA A 136 -10.40 5.83 -0.99
C ALA A 136 -11.89 5.55 -1.26
N VAL A 137 -12.50 6.38 -2.10
CA VAL A 137 -13.91 6.22 -2.45
C VAL A 137 -14.08 5.01 -3.35
N GLY A 138 -14.91 4.05 -2.91
CA GLY A 138 -15.30 2.89 -3.72
C GLY A 138 -16.15 3.31 -4.92
N GLY A 139 -16.00 2.59 -6.04
CA GLY A 139 -16.75 2.87 -7.26
C GLY A 139 -16.20 4.01 -8.11
N ALA A 140 -15.19 4.72 -7.66
CA ALA A 140 -14.58 5.84 -8.37
C ALA A 140 -13.34 5.44 -9.20
N GLY A 141 -13.21 4.16 -9.57
CA GLY A 141 -12.02 3.64 -10.22
C GLY A 141 -11.64 4.34 -11.52
N ALA A 142 -12.63 4.68 -12.33
CA ALA A 142 -12.40 5.40 -13.58
C ALA A 142 -11.92 6.84 -13.36
N LEU A 143 -12.41 7.50 -12.31
CA LEU A 143 -11.97 8.85 -11.94
C LEU A 143 -10.56 8.81 -11.34
N LEU A 144 -10.31 7.89 -10.42
CA LEU A 144 -9.00 7.73 -9.78
C LEU A 144 -7.91 7.40 -10.80
N SER A 145 -8.22 6.60 -11.84
CA SER A 145 -7.25 6.27 -12.88
C SER A 145 -6.72 7.49 -13.63
N LYS A 146 -7.53 8.54 -13.73
CA LYS A 146 -7.12 9.79 -14.39
C LYS A 146 -6.06 10.57 -13.62
N CYS A 147 -5.94 10.32 -12.32
CA CYS A 147 -4.94 10.95 -11.46
C CYS A 147 -3.56 10.27 -11.57
N ILE A 148 -3.53 9.07 -12.13
CA ILE A 148 -2.31 8.28 -12.28
C ILE A 148 -1.63 8.63 -13.60
N LYS A 149 -0.41 9.13 -13.52
CA LYS A 149 0.34 9.63 -14.69
C LYS A 149 1.26 8.58 -15.30
N LYS A 150 1.73 7.62 -14.52
CA LYS A 150 2.59 6.52 -14.95
C LYS A 150 2.28 5.27 -14.14
N SER A 151 2.33 4.12 -14.80
CA SER A 151 2.16 2.81 -14.16
C SER A 151 3.17 1.84 -14.73
N GLU A 152 3.79 1.05 -13.86
CA GLU A 152 4.81 0.09 -14.21
C GLU A 152 4.71 -1.11 -13.27
N VAL A 153 4.72 -2.32 -13.83
CA VAL A 153 4.82 -3.54 -13.04
C VAL A 153 6.28 -3.76 -12.69
N ILE A 154 6.59 -3.84 -11.41
CA ILE A 154 7.97 -3.98 -10.92
C ILE A 154 8.24 -5.34 -10.31
N ALA A 155 7.22 -6.09 -9.91
CA ALA A 155 7.38 -7.39 -9.28
C ALA A 155 6.11 -8.23 -9.39
N TYR A 156 6.28 -9.53 -9.23
CA TYR A 156 5.19 -10.51 -9.18
C TYR A 156 4.30 -10.50 -10.43
N ASP A 157 4.91 -10.41 -11.61
CA ASP A 157 4.22 -10.39 -12.90
C ASP A 157 3.22 -11.54 -13.07
N ASP A 158 3.52 -12.70 -12.52
CA ASP A 158 2.68 -13.89 -12.56
C ASP A 158 1.34 -13.72 -11.85
N LEU A 159 1.20 -12.71 -10.99
CA LEU A 159 -0.04 -12.40 -10.31
C LEU A 159 -1.01 -11.56 -11.16
N GLY A 160 -0.61 -11.13 -12.35
CA GLY A 160 -1.46 -10.36 -13.24
C GLY A 160 -1.87 -9.02 -12.64
N THR A 161 -3.17 -8.80 -12.48
CA THR A 161 -3.70 -7.55 -11.88
C THR A 161 -3.34 -7.37 -10.41
N GLU A 162 -2.87 -8.39 -9.73
CA GLU A 162 -2.40 -8.34 -8.34
C GLU A 162 -0.87 -8.21 -8.22
N ALA A 163 -0.15 -8.01 -9.32
CA ALA A 163 1.27 -7.67 -9.30
C ALA A 163 1.53 -6.32 -8.60
N ILE A 164 2.76 -6.14 -8.17
CA ILE A 164 3.21 -4.88 -7.57
C ILE A 164 3.70 -3.91 -8.66
#